data_6f4f2c00987292ce28c922c31b7ded28
#
_entry.id   6f4f2c00987292ce28c922c31b7ded28
#
_cell.length_a   1.000
_cell.length_b   1.000
_cell.length_c   1.000
_cell.angle_alpha   90.00
_cell.angle_beta   90.00
_cell.angle_gamma   90.00
#
_symmetry.space_group_name_H-M   'P 1'
#
loop_
_entity.id
_entity.type
_entity.pdbx_description
1 polymer ?
#
loop_
_entity_poly.entity_id
_entity_poly.type
_entity_poly.pdbx_seq_one_letter_code
_entity_poly.pdbx_strand_id
1 'polypeptide(L)'
;MPTSNGDGRSMSGLIQWPRAQYWDKPWNPVIGCWPCSPGCAHCYAAALAARFHKSFVPTPTKQRPPRKGVVFCGNMTDLFGEWRTCGEMAENITQSAYSHATHLWLTKRVQRMIAAMMYAANAIHPFGRTWAARHYFGFTAEDQQRYAERLFPIYRAKEKWMQFWVSAEPLLGPLRLGLDGDLIPGTYEWLVVGCESGPKRRPCKIEWVESIVDQCRAARVPVFVKQLDLNGKCERDITKFPEHLRIRQVPWATKEG
;
A
#
# COMPACT_ATOMS: atom_id res chain seq x y z
N MET A 1 -30.48 6.48 -24.73
CA MET A 1 -29.47 5.42 -24.88
C MET A 1 -28.28 5.75 -23.99
N PRO A 2 -27.96 5.00 -22.95
CA PRO A 2 -26.81 5.23 -22.12
C PRO A 2 -25.62 4.51 -22.76
N THR A 3 -24.55 5.25 -23.03
CA THR A 3 -23.26 4.75 -23.50
C THR A 3 -22.54 4.04 -22.36
N SER A 4 -22.38 2.73 -22.50
CA SER A 4 -21.56 1.88 -21.66
C SER A 4 -20.07 2.16 -21.93
N ASN A 5 -19.36 2.78 -21.02
CA ASN A 5 -17.92 2.70 -20.92
C ASN A 5 -17.57 2.25 -19.49
N GLY A 6 -17.85 1.01 -19.19
CA GLY A 6 -17.33 0.29 -18.04
C GLY A 6 -16.12 -0.52 -18.48
N ASP A 7 -14.94 -0.18 -17.97
CA ASP A 7 -13.73 -1.00 -18.13
C ASP A 7 -13.95 -2.33 -17.40
N GLY A 8 -14.42 -3.31 -18.16
CA GLY A 8 -14.87 -4.62 -17.66
C GLY A 8 -13.70 -5.53 -17.28
N ARG A 9 -12.96 -5.22 -16.21
CA ARG A 9 -12.01 -6.16 -15.63
C ARG A 9 -12.78 -7.29 -14.95
N SER A 10 -12.81 -8.44 -15.62
CA SER A 10 -13.33 -9.67 -15.03
C SER A 10 -12.52 -10.07 -13.80
N MET A 11 -13.19 -10.39 -12.70
CA MET A 11 -12.57 -10.95 -11.48
C MET A 11 -11.92 -12.32 -11.72
N SER A 12 -12.23 -13.00 -12.84
CA SER A 12 -11.70 -14.33 -13.19
C SER A 12 -10.21 -14.34 -13.57
N GLY A 13 -9.57 -13.17 -13.77
CA GLY A 13 -8.16 -13.04 -14.12
C GLY A 13 -7.24 -12.59 -12.98
N LEU A 14 -7.74 -12.47 -11.75
CA LEU A 14 -6.91 -12.02 -10.63
C LEU A 14 -5.98 -13.13 -10.14
N ILE A 15 -4.71 -12.79 -10.02
CA ILE A 15 -3.68 -13.73 -9.57
C ILE A 15 -3.74 -13.87 -8.06
N GLN A 16 -3.74 -15.11 -7.57
CA GLN A 16 -3.58 -15.44 -6.17
C GLN A 16 -2.10 -15.49 -5.82
N TRP A 17 -1.67 -14.62 -4.92
CA TRP A 17 -0.28 -14.55 -4.49
C TRP A 17 0.02 -15.63 -3.44
N PRO A 18 1.12 -16.42 -3.59
CA PRO A 18 1.31 -17.61 -2.76
C PRO A 18 1.79 -17.32 -1.33
N ARG A 19 2.29 -16.12 -1.05
CA ARG A 19 2.93 -15.76 0.23
C ARG A 19 2.16 -14.66 0.96
N ALA A 20 2.35 -14.56 2.28
CA ALA A 20 1.83 -13.44 3.07
C ALA A 20 2.55 -12.11 2.74
N GLN A 21 3.81 -12.17 2.31
CA GLN A 21 4.55 -11.01 1.83
C GLN A 21 4.24 -10.80 0.35
N TYR A 22 3.59 -9.70 0.00
CA TYR A 22 3.12 -9.36 -1.35
C TYR A 22 4.16 -8.63 -2.21
N TRP A 23 5.42 -8.67 -1.83
CA TRP A 23 6.55 -8.11 -2.56
C TRP A 23 7.76 -9.04 -2.49
N ASP A 24 8.69 -8.87 -3.45
CA ASP A 24 9.88 -9.71 -3.58
C ASP A 24 11.10 -9.09 -2.89
N LYS A 25 11.31 -7.79 -3.09
CA LYS A 25 12.49 -7.05 -2.65
C LYS A 25 12.12 -5.72 -2.01
N PRO A 26 12.76 -5.33 -0.89
CA PRO A 26 12.64 -3.97 -0.41
C PRO A 26 13.62 -3.04 -1.15
N TRP A 27 13.26 -1.76 -1.22
CA TRP A 27 14.17 -0.70 -1.59
C TRP A 27 14.05 0.44 -0.59
N ASN A 28 15.14 0.73 0.11
CA ASN A 28 15.20 1.73 1.15
C ASN A 28 16.26 2.80 0.82
N PRO A 29 15.96 3.79 -0.02
CA PRO A 29 16.86 4.93 -0.25
C PRO A 29 17.06 5.78 1.02
N VAL A 30 16.16 5.65 1.99
CA VAL A 30 16.27 6.18 3.35
C VAL A 30 15.89 5.07 4.34
N ILE A 31 16.52 5.02 5.50
CA ILE A 31 16.13 4.18 6.65
C ILE A 31 15.84 5.11 7.84
N GLY A 32 14.81 4.78 8.62
CA GLY A 32 14.36 5.58 9.74
C GLY A 32 13.15 6.46 9.41
N CYS A 33 12.37 6.79 10.43
CA CYS A 33 11.09 7.47 10.28
C CYS A 33 10.69 8.18 11.58
N TRP A 34 9.84 9.20 11.46
CA TRP A 34 9.20 9.84 12.62
C TRP A 34 7.72 9.44 12.70
N PRO A 35 7.23 9.08 13.90
CA PRO A 35 5.83 8.74 14.09
C PRO A 35 4.88 9.89 13.72
N CYS A 36 3.73 9.56 13.13
CA CYS A 36 2.72 10.57 12.75
C CYS A 36 1.27 10.13 12.95
N SER A 37 1.03 8.90 13.42
CA SER A 37 -0.33 8.40 13.63
C SER A 37 -0.36 7.28 14.67
N PRO A 38 -1.55 6.89 15.18
CA PRO A 38 -1.71 5.77 16.11
C PRO A 38 -1.12 4.45 15.59
N GLY A 39 -1.12 4.21 14.28
CA GLY A 39 -0.49 3.04 13.67
C GLY A 39 1.03 3.01 13.77
N CYS A 40 1.69 4.10 14.24
CA CYS A 40 3.13 4.13 14.47
C CYS A 40 3.53 3.66 15.87
N ALA A 41 2.60 3.51 16.83
CA ALA A 41 2.90 3.17 18.22
C ALA A 41 3.67 1.85 18.38
N HIS A 42 3.37 0.86 17.56
CA HIS A 42 4.04 -0.45 17.55
C HIS A 42 4.71 -0.73 16.20
N CYS A 43 5.41 0.29 15.66
CA CYS A 43 6.06 0.21 14.37
C CYS A 43 7.11 -0.90 14.32
N TYR A 44 6.92 -1.90 13.45
CA TYR A 44 7.83 -3.03 13.31
C TYR A 44 9.24 -2.60 12.89
N ALA A 45 9.37 -1.55 12.06
CA ALA A 45 10.65 -1.06 11.58
C ALA A 45 11.46 -0.40 12.70
N ALA A 46 10.81 0.38 13.56
CA ALA A 46 11.43 0.96 14.76
C ALA A 46 11.83 -0.15 15.76
N ALA A 47 10.95 -1.13 15.99
CA ALA A 47 11.23 -2.27 16.86
C ALA A 47 12.40 -3.11 16.34
N LEU A 48 12.50 -3.31 15.02
CA LEU A 48 13.62 -4.02 14.39
C LEU A 48 14.94 -3.25 14.55
N ALA A 49 14.93 -1.93 14.33
CA ALA A 49 16.11 -1.09 14.55
C ALA A 49 16.58 -1.15 16.00
N ALA A 50 15.67 -1.02 16.96
CA ALA A 50 15.97 -1.12 18.39
C ALA A 50 16.56 -2.48 18.77
N ARG A 51 16.02 -3.59 18.20
CA ARG A 51 16.55 -4.95 18.45
C ARG A 51 18.04 -5.10 18.07
N PHE A 52 18.47 -4.36 17.04
CA PHE A 52 19.85 -4.36 16.57
C PHE A 52 20.66 -3.15 17.07
N HIS A 53 20.17 -2.46 18.09
CA HIS A 53 20.81 -1.26 18.67
C HIS A 53 21.15 -0.19 17.60
N LYS A 54 20.33 -0.07 16.57
CA LYS A 54 20.48 0.92 15.49
C LYS A 54 19.59 2.12 15.72
N SER A 55 20.10 3.30 15.39
CA SER A 55 19.27 4.51 15.31
C SER A 55 18.17 4.34 14.27
N PHE A 56 16.99 4.92 14.56
CA PHE A 56 15.86 4.95 13.61
C PHE A 56 15.54 6.38 13.14
N VAL A 57 16.52 7.26 13.22
CA VAL A 57 16.48 8.62 12.64
C VAL A 57 16.60 8.50 11.11
N PRO A 58 15.80 9.26 10.34
CA PRO A 58 15.86 9.24 8.88
C PRO A 58 17.28 9.50 8.36
N THR A 59 17.86 8.51 7.70
CA THR A 59 19.24 8.53 7.19
C THR A 59 19.26 8.02 5.75
N PRO A 60 19.80 8.79 4.79
CA PRO A 60 19.96 8.35 3.40
C PRO A 60 20.85 7.10 3.27
N THR A 61 20.55 6.28 2.30
CA THR A 61 21.36 5.11 1.92
C THR A 61 21.87 5.25 0.48
N LYS A 62 22.80 4.34 0.09
CA LYS A 62 23.29 4.26 -1.28
C LYS A 62 22.55 3.21 -2.11
N GLN A 63 21.40 2.72 -1.66
CA GLN A 63 20.66 1.69 -2.38
C GLN A 63 20.08 2.24 -3.69
N ARG A 64 20.20 1.44 -4.74
CA ARG A 64 19.56 1.72 -6.03
C ARG A 64 18.27 0.91 -6.17
N PRO A 65 17.27 1.38 -6.95
CA PRO A 65 16.03 0.64 -7.16
C PRO A 65 16.31 -0.70 -7.85
N PRO A 66 15.71 -1.81 -7.35
CA PRO A 66 15.74 -3.09 -8.06
C PRO A 66 15.06 -2.97 -9.42
N ARG A 67 15.59 -3.68 -10.42
CA ARG A 67 15.12 -3.58 -11.81
C ARG A 67 14.03 -4.59 -12.19
N LYS A 68 13.77 -5.61 -11.36
CA LYS A 68 12.82 -6.71 -11.64
C LYS A 68 12.09 -7.14 -10.37
N GLY A 69 10.90 -7.72 -10.54
CA GLY A 69 10.05 -8.22 -9.46
C GLY A 69 9.14 -7.14 -8.87
N VAL A 70 8.48 -7.47 -7.77
CA VAL A 70 7.67 -6.53 -7.01
C VAL A 70 8.51 -5.91 -5.90
N VAL A 71 8.67 -4.59 -5.93
CA VAL A 71 9.55 -3.83 -5.05
C VAL A 71 8.72 -3.03 -4.06
N PHE A 72 8.92 -3.23 -2.76
CA PHE A 72 8.34 -2.38 -1.73
C PHE A 72 9.28 -1.21 -1.44
N CYS A 73 8.84 0.00 -1.77
CA CYS A 73 9.62 1.21 -1.62
C CYS A 73 9.45 1.78 -0.20
N GLY A 74 10.52 1.74 0.60
CA GLY A 74 10.51 2.30 1.93
C GLY A 74 9.88 1.41 3.01
N ASN A 75 10.16 0.09 3.02
CA ASN A 75 9.64 -0.76 4.09
C ASN A 75 10.22 -0.43 5.49
N MET A 76 11.35 0.31 5.55
CA MET A 76 12.00 0.76 6.78
C MET A 76 11.91 2.29 6.99
N THR A 77 11.00 2.97 6.28
CA THR A 77 10.79 4.42 6.35
C THR A 77 9.42 4.80 5.78
N ASP A 78 9.03 6.06 5.95
CA ASP A 78 8.06 6.71 5.06
C ASP A 78 8.82 7.63 4.11
N LEU A 79 8.87 7.27 2.82
CA LEU A 79 9.66 8.03 1.82
C LEU A 79 9.13 9.43 1.55
N PHE A 80 7.92 9.74 2.04
CA PHE A 80 7.28 11.04 1.90
C PHE A 80 7.30 11.84 3.21
N GLY A 81 8.22 11.53 4.12
CA GLY A 81 8.38 12.18 5.42
C GLY A 81 8.78 13.66 5.32
N GLU A 82 8.48 14.43 6.37
CA GLU A 82 8.72 15.89 6.46
C GLU A 82 10.21 16.26 6.37
N TRP A 83 11.08 15.33 6.68
CA TRP A 83 12.55 15.46 6.58
C TRP A 83 13.09 15.43 5.15
N ARG A 84 12.22 15.36 4.15
CA ARG A 84 12.61 15.33 2.73
C ARG A 84 11.98 16.47 1.96
N THR A 85 12.70 17.02 1.02
CA THR A 85 12.17 17.96 0.03
C THR A 85 11.32 17.24 -1.02
N CYS A 86 10.46 17.98 -1.70
CA CYS A 86 9.65 17.42 -2.80
C CYS A 86 10.55 16.87 -3.92
N GLY A 87 11.66 17.56 -4.24
CA GLY A 87 12.63 17.12 -5.25
C GLY A 87 13.26 15.76 -4.91
N GLU A 88 13.73 15.56 -3.67
CA GLU A 88 14.31 14.28 -3.24
C GLU A 88 13.30 13.12 -3.29
N MET A 89 12.04 13.38 -2.94
CA MET A 89 10.99 12.37 -3.02
C MET A 89 10.70 12.01 -4.49
N ALA A 90 10.57 13.02 -5.35
CA ALA A 90 10.33 12.86 -6.77
C ALA A 90 11.50 12.18 -7.49
N GLU A 91 12.74 12.46 -7.09
CA GLU A 91 13.93 11.80 -7.62
C GLU A 91 13.87 10.28 -7.44
N ASN A 92 13.43 9.78 -6.29
CA ASN A 92 13.26 8.33 -6.11
C ASN A 92 12.21 7.75 -7.08
N ILE A 93 11.10 8.44 -7.31
CA ILE A 93 10.10 8.02 -8.29
C ILE A 93 10.73 8.00 -9.68
N THR A 94 11.44 9.04 -10.05
CA THR A 94 12.10 9.17 -11.36
C THR A 94 13.16 8.07 -11.57
N GLN A 95 14.01 7.80 -10.56
CA GLN A 95 15.01 6.73 -10.62
C GLN A 95 14.39 5.34 -10.86
N SER A 96 13.20 5.09 -10.30
CA SER A 96 12.50 3.81 -10.45
C SER A 96 11.68 3.71 -11.74
N ALA A 97 11.35 4.83 -12.37
CA ALA A 97 10.51 4.88 -13.58
C ALA A 97 11.09 4.12 -14.77
N TYR A 98 12.43 4.03 -14.86
CA TYR A 98 13.14 3.29 -15.92
C TYR A 98 13.37 1.81 -15.60
N SER A 99 12.78 1.32 -14.54
CA SER A 99 12.83 -0.07 -14.12
C SER A 99 11.68 -0.88 -14.72
N HIS A 100 11.90 -2.18 -14.92
CA HIS A 100 10.84 -3.14 -15.29
C HIS A 100 10.13 -3.73 -14.07
N ALA A 101 10.51 -3.34 -12.86
CA ALA A 101 9.89 -3.79 -11.62
C ALA A 101 8.52 -3.12 -11.40
N THR A 102 7.64 -3.79 -10.68
CA THR A 102 6.45 -3.17 -10.09
C THR A 102 6.84 -2.53 -8.76
N HIS A 103 6.55 -1.25 -8.57
CA HIS A 103 6.91 -0.49 -7.39
C HIS A 103 5.69 -0.20 -6.52
N LEU A 104 5.74 -0.62 -5.27
CA LEU A 104 4.72 -0.38 -4.25
C LEU A 104 5.23 0.70 -3.29
N TRP A 105 4.62 1.86 -3.36
CA TRP A 105 4.89 2.99 -2.47
C TRP A 105 3.82 3.01 -1.37
N LEU A 106 4.21 3.27 -0.13
CA LEU A 106 3.26 3.36 0.97
C LEU A 106 3.62 4.51 1.89
N THR A 107 2.61 5.31 2.25
CA THR A 107 2.80 6.46 3.12
C THR A 107 1.61 6.69 4.06
N LYS A 108 1.88 7.44 5.12
CA LYS A 108 0.88 8.09 5.97
C LYS A 108 0.76 9.60 5.67
N ARG A 109 1.50 10.12 4.66
CA ARG A 109 1.66 11.53 4.29
C ARG A 109 1.23 11.78 2.84
N VAL A 110 -0.05 11.54 2.58
CA VAL A 110 -0.62 11.45 1.23
C VAL A 110 -0.43 12.72 0.42
N GLN A 111 -0.61 13.90 1.02
CA GLN A 111 -0.46 15.18 0.31
C GLN A 111 0.96 15.35 -0.24
N ARG A 112 1.97 14.95 0.55
CA ARG A 112 3.37 14.99 0.12
C ARG A 112 3.67 13.98 -0.98
N MET A 113 3.07 12.78 -0.91
CA MET A 113 3.15 11.78 -1.96
C MET A 113 2.58 12.31 -3.28
N ILE A 114 1.40 12.91 -3.26
CA ILE A 114 0.77 13.49 -4.45
C ILE A 114 1.67 14.59 -5.05
N ALA A 115 2.19 15.50 -4.23
CA ALA A 115 3.10 16.55 -4.70
C ALA A 115 4.35 15.97 -5.37
N ALA A 116 4.96 14.94 -4.78
CA ALA A 116 6.13 14.27 -5.34
C ALA A 116 5.81 13.52 -6.64
N MET A 117 4.64 12.88 -6.74
CA MET A 117 4.16 12.21 -7.95
C MET A 117 3.98 13.21 -9.11
N MET A 118 3.34 14.33 -8.85
CA MET A 118 3.14 15.40 -9.86
C MET A 118 4.47 15.99 -10.31
N TYR A 119 5.39 16.24 -9.39
CA TYR A 119 6.73 16.74 -9.71
C TYR A 119 7.51 15.72 -10.57
N ALA A 120 7.51 14.45 -10.20
CA ALA A 120 8.15 13.37 -10.96
C ALA A 120 7.52 13.20 -12.35
N ALA A 121 6.18 13.25 -12.45
CA ALA A 121 5.47 13.15 -13.71
C ALA A 121 5.86 14.27 -14.70
N ASN A 122 6.08 15.49 -14.22
CA ASN A 122 6.58 16.58 -15.03
C ASN A 122 8.03 16.37 -15.48
N ALA A 123 8.88 15.85 -14.60
CA ALA A 123 10.28 15.57 -14.92
C ALA A 123 10.44 14.42 -15.95
N ILE A 124 9.51 13.45 -15.94
CA ILE A 124 9.54 12.29 -16.84
C ILE A 124 8.73 12.55 -18.14
N HIS A 125 8.03 13.67 -18.23
CA HIS A 125 7.07 14.00 -19.30
C HIS A 125 7.54 13.71 -20.74
N PRO A 126 8.79 13.92 -21.15
CA PRO A 126 9.22 13.64 -22.52
C PRO A 126 9.10 12.17 -22.94
N PHE A 127 9.05 11.26 -21.97
CA PHE A 127 8.98 9.80 -22.18
C PHE A 127 7.57 9.21 -22.02
N GLY A 128 6.54 10.06 -21.91
CA GLY A 128 5.16 9.63 -21.67
C GLY A 128 4.92 9.12 -20.25
N ARG A 129 3.71 8.56 -20.01
CA ARG A 129 3.29 8.10 -18.66
C ARG A 129 3.26 6.57 -18.53
N THR A 130 3.91 5.83 -19.41
CA THR A 130 3.95 4.36 -19.41
C THR A 130 4.61 3.78 -18.15
N TRP A 131 5.52 4.52 -17.52
CA TRP A 131 6.15 4.17 -16.26
C TRP A 131 5.13 3.99 -15.13
N ALA A 132 4.07 4.81 -15.12
CA ALA A 132 3.07 4.81 -14.08
C ALA A 132 2.28 3.50 -13.99
N ALA A 133 2.18 2.74 -15.08
CA ALA A 133 1.53 1.44 -15.11
C ALA A 133 2.19 0.38 -14.19
N ARG A 134 3.40 0.65 -13.69
CA ARG A 134 4.11 -0.22 -12.75
C ARG A 134 4.31 0.41 -11.38
N HIS A 135 3.68 1.54 -11.11
CA HIS A 135 3.80 2.25 -9.83
C HIS A 135 2.44 2.33 -9.14
N TYR A 136 2.33 1.68 -8.01
CA TYR A 136 1.16 1.70 -7.15
C TYR A 136 1.46 2.54 -5.92
N PHE A 137 0.77 3.67 -5.79
CA PHE A 137 0.96 4.62 -4.69
C PHE A 137 -0.09 4.38 -3.62
N GLY A 138 0.35 3.98 -2.42
CA GLY A 138 -0.54 3.57 -1.36
C GLY A 138 -0.53 4.47 -0.15
N PHE A 139 -1.61 4.38 0.60
CA PHE A 139 -1.70 4.97 1.92
C PHE A 139 -2.13 3.96 2.97
N THR A 140 -1.62 4.14 4.19
CA THR A 140 -2.06 3.34 5.33
C THR A 140 -3.41 3.84 5.84
N ALA A 141 -4.31 2.93 6.22
CA ALA A 141 -5.62 3.21 6.78
C ALA A 141 -5.84 2.36 8.03
N GLU A 142 -5.29 2.80 9.15
CA GLU A 142 -5.35 2.06 10.40
C GLU A 142 -6.69 2.14 11.11
N ASP A 143 -7.44 3.22 10.91
CA ASP A 143 -8.77 3.48 11.44
C ASP A 143 -9.60 4.35 10.48
N GLN A 144 -10.90 4.52 10.77
CA GLN A 144 -11.82 5.26 9.90
C GLN A 144 -11.41 6.73 9.72
N GLN A 145 -10.91 7.38 10.76
CA GLN A 145 -10.48 8.76 10.67
C GLN A 145 -9.28 8.91 9.70
N ARG A 146 -8.27 8.04 9.86
CA ARG A 146 -7.07 8.06 9.00
C ARG A 146 -7.38 7.62 7.58
N TYR A 147 -8.34 6.71 7.41
CA TYR A 147 -8.82 6.35 6.08
C TYR A 147 -9.43 7.57 5.36
N ALA A 148 -10.37 8.26 5.99
CA ALA A 148 -11.04 9.42 5.40
C ALA A 148 -10.06 10.59 5.12
N GLU A 149 -9.23 10.94 6.11
CA GLU A 149 -8.23 12.01 5.98
C GLU A 149 -7.25 11.79 4.81
N ARG A 150 -6.88 10.52 4.55
CA ARG A 150 -5.90 10.16 3.51
C ARG A 150 -6.53 9.87 2.16
N LEU A 151 -7.77 9.41 2.12
CA LEU A 151 -8.50 9.18 0.87
C LEU A 151 -8.89 10.49 0.19
N PHE A 152 -9.35 11.49 0.94
CA PHE A 152 -9.87 12.73 0.39
C PHE A 152 -8.89 13.47 -0.53
N PRO A 153 -7.61 13.68 -0.18
CA PRO A 153 -6.62 14.27 -1.09
C PRO A 153 -6.42 13.45 -2.37
N ILE A 154 -6.45 12.12 -2.27
CA ILE A 154 -6.32 11.22 -3.44
C ILE A 154 -7.50 11.42 -4.39
N TYR A 155 -8.72 11.40 -3.85
CA TYR A 155 -9.93 11.60 -4.66
C TYR A 155 -9.90 12.89 -5.45
N ARG A 156 -9.42 13.98 -4.83
CA ARG A 156 -9.28 15.30 -5.49
C ARG A 156 -8.18 15.38 -6.54
N ALA A 157 -7.11 14.62 -6.35
CA ALA A 157 -5.92 14.69 -7.21
C ALA A 157 -5.86 13.60 -8.27
N LYS A 158 -6.73 12.56 -8.19
CA LYS A 158 -6.65 11.37 -9.03
C LYS A 158 -6.83 11.69 -10.50
N GLU A 159 -5.83 11.33 -11.30
CA GLU A 159 -5.86 11.30 -12.75
C GLU A 159 -5.84 9.84 -13.24
N LYS A 160 -6.27 9.60 -14.50
CA LYS A 160 -6.39 8.26 -15.10
C LYS A 160 -5.10 7.42 -15.08
N TRP A 161 -3.95 8.07 -15.06
CA TRP A 161 -2.64 7.39 -15.04
C TRP A 161 -2.19 6.99 -13.64
N MET A 162 -2.81 7.50 -12.58
CA MET A 162 -2.44 7.24 -11.20
C MET A 162 -3.07 5.94 -10.72
N GLN A 163 -2.25 5.04 -10.19
CA GLN A 163 -2.71 3.81 -9.56
C GLN A 163 -2.53 3.93 -8.05
N PHE A 164 -3.65 3.88 -7.33
CA PHE A 164 -3.63 3.96 -5.87
C PHE A 164 -4.00 2.63 -5.22
N TRP A 165 -3.52 2.40 -4.01
CA TRP A 165 -3.90 1.26 -3.19
C TRP A 165 -3.97 1.63 -1.72
N VAL A 166 -4.66 0.79 -0.94
CA VAL A 166 -4.88 0.99 0.49
C VAL A 166 -4.23 -0.13 1.28
N SER A 167 -3.49 0.23 2.35
CA SER A 167 -3.00 -0.70 3.36
C SER A 167 -3.77 -0.48 4.65
N ALA A 168 -4.79 -1.28 4.91
CA ALA A 168 -5.49 -1.35 6.19
C ALA A 168 -4.65 -2.19 7.18
N GLU A 169 -3.43 -1.75 7.44
CA GLU A 169 -2.43 -2.39 8.29
C GLU A 169 -1.62 -1.36 9.09
N PRO A 170 -1.63 -1.47 10.44
CA PRO A 170 -2.49 -2.37 11.22
C PRO A 170 -3.96 -1.92 11.20
N LEU A 171 -4.89 -2.87 11.10
CA LEU A 171 -6.30 -2.55 11.25
C LEU A 171 -6.64 -2.43 12.74
N LEU A 172 -7.06 -1.23 13.16
CA LEU A 172 -7.29 -0.89 14.57
C LEU A 172 -8.77 -0.64 14.90
N GLY A 173 -9.64 -0.72 13.92
CA GLY A 173 -11.09 -0.55 14.04
C GLY A 173 -11.81 -0.91 12.75
N PRO A 174 -13.14 -0.89 12.75
CA PRO A 174 -13.92 -1.12 11.54
C PRO A 174 -13.71 0.00 10.53
N LEU A 175 -13.74 -0.34 9.24
CA LEU A 175 -13.66 0.63 8.14
C LEU A 175 -14.91 0.53 7.25
N ARG A 176 -15.49 1.68 6.95
CA ARG A 176 -16.41 1.89 5.84
C ARG A 176 -15.61 2.50 4.68
N LEU A 177 -15.53 1.75 3.59
CA LEU A 177 -14.74 2.13 2.43
C LEU A 177 -15.51 3.08 1.52
N GLY A 178 -14.79 3.92 0.76
CA GLY A 178 -15.39 4.99 -0.04
C GLY A 178 -15.47 6.32 0.69
N LEU A 179 -15.91 7.39 0.01
CA LEU A 179 -15.98 8.73 0.62
C LEU A 179 -17.18 8.86 1.58
N ASP A 180 -18.34 8.38 1.17
CA ASP A 180 -19.57 8.45 1.95
C ASP A 180 -20.01 7.05 2.45
N GLY A 181 -19.07 6.11 2.55
CA GLY A 181 -19.30 4.74 2.92
C GLY A 181 -19.66 3.83 1.76
N ASP A 182 -19.65 4.34 0.52
CA ASP A 182 -19.83 3.57 -0.71
C ASP A 182 -18.55 3.54 -1.52
N LEU A 183 -17.91 2.37 -1.57
CA LEU A 183 -16.73 2.15 -2.37
C LEU A 183 -17.11 2.04 -3.85
N ILE A 184 -16.70 3.03 -4.63
CA ILE A 184 -16.94 3.07 -6.08
C ILE A 184 -15.80 2.34 -6.79
N PRO A 185 -16.08 1.47 -7.80
CA PRO A 185 -15.05 0.88 -8.64
C PRO A 185 -14.11 1.93 -9.23
N GLY A 186 -12.80 1.67 -9.16
CA GLY A 186 -11.79 2.61 -9.65
C GLY A 186 -11.39 3.70 -8.64
N THR A 187 -11.90 3.72 -7.41
CA THR A 187 -11.41 4.62 -6.35
C THR A 187 -9.93 4.31 -6.06
N TYR A 188 -9.61 3.04 -5.94
CA TYR A 188 -8.23 2.52 -5.89
C TYR A 188 -8.18 1.11 -6.50
N GLU A 189 -6.97 0.69 -6.87
CA GLU A 189 -6.74 -0.53 -7.65
C GLU A 189 -6.61 -1.79 -6.78
N TRP A 190 -6.37 -1.62 -5.47
CA TRP A 190 -6.05 -2.72 -4.57
C TRP A 190 -6.18 -2.34 -3.10
N LEU A 191 -6.52 -3.33 -2.26
CA LEU A 191 -6.53 -3.17 -0.82
C LEU A 191 -5.83 -4.36 -0.14
N VAL A 192 -4.94 -4.06 0.79
CA VAL A 192 -4.33 -5.04 1.70
C VAL A 192 -4.90 -4.84 3.09
N VAL A 193 -5.28 -5.93 3.77
CA VAL A 193 -5.78 -5.88 5.14
C VAL A 193 -5.03 -6.84 6.03
N GLY A 194 -4.77 -6.42 7.28
CA GLY A 194 -4.12 -7.28 8.27
C GLY A 194 -4.06 -6.69 9.66
N CYS A 195 -4.00 -7.57 10.66
CA CYS A 195 -3.82 -7.19 12.06
C CYS A 195 -2.40 -6.66 12.31
N GLU A 196 -2.21 -6.00 13.46
CA GLU A 196 -0.89 -5.57 13.92
C GLU A 196 0.00 -6.78 14.21
N SER A 197 1.29 -6.66 13.91
CA SER A 197 2.28 -7.68 14.22
C SER A 197 3.14 -7.28 15.41
N GLY A 198 3.74 -8.27 16.10
CA GLY A 198 4.63 -8.03 17.23
C GLY A 198 4.02 -8.39 18.59
N PRO A 199 4.86 -8.35 19.66
CA PRO A 199 4.45 -8.87 20.98
C PRO A 199 3.43 -7.99 21.73
N LYS A 200 3.38 -6.70 21.43
CA LYS A 200 2.45 -5.73 22.04
C LYS A 200 1.33 -5.32 21.10
N ARG A 201 1.00 -6.18 20.13
CA ARG A 201 -0.02 -5.86 19.13
C ARG A 201 -1.39 -5.64 19.76
N ARG A 202 -2.13 -4.71 19.20
CA ARG A 202 -3.52 -4.45 19.56
C ARG A 202 -4.43 -5.50 18.91
N PRO A 203 -5.53 -5.89 19.55
CA PRO A 203 -6.49 -6.83 18.98
C PRO A 203 -7.06 -6.32 17.66
N CYS A 204 -7.32 -7.25 16.74
CA CYS A 204 -8.02 -6.98 15.49
C CYS A 204 -9.16 -8.00 15.36
N LYS A 205 -10.40 -7.51 15.37
CA LYS A 205 -11.56 -8.38 15.24
C LYS A 205 -11.67 -8.91 13.81
N ILE A 206 -12.04 -10.18 13.68
CA ILE A 206 -12.16 -10.82 12.37
C ILE A 206 -13.28 -10.19 11.53
N GLU A 207 -14.38 -9.77 12.19
CA GLU A 207 -15.53 -9.14 11.57
C GLU A 207 -15.16 -7.82 10.85
N TRP A 208 -14.11 -7.13 11.30
CA TRP A 208 -13.61 -5.94 10.61
C TRP A 208 -12.94 -6.30 9.28
N VAL A 209 -12.21 -7.44 9.25
CA VAL A 209 -11.58 -7.94 8.03
C VAL A 209 -12.65 -8.46 7.06
N GLU A 210 -13.63 -9.22 7.55
CA GLU A 210 -14.76 -9.72 6.77
C GLU A 210 -15.52 -8.58 6.10
N SER A 211 -15.86 -7.55 6.86
CA SER A 211 -16.53 -6.36 6.32
C SER A 211 -15.74 -5.69 5.20
N ILE A 212 -14.41 -5.56 5.34
CA ILE A 212 -13.55 -5.00 4.29
C ILE A 212 -13.56 -5.89 3.04
N VAL A 213 -13.47 -7.20 3.21
CA VAL A 213 -13.49 -8.16 2.11
C VAL A 213 -14.81 -8.08 1.33
N ASP A 214 -15.94 -8.00 2.04
CA ASP A 214 -17.25 -7.90 1.41
C ASP A 214 -17.45 -6.59 0.65
N GLN A 215 -17.00 -5.46 1.21
CA GLN A 215 -17.02 -4.17 0.54
C GLN A 215 -16.14 -4.18 -0.73
N CYS A 216 -14.93 -4.74 -0.64
CA CYS A 216 -14.05 -4.89 -1.80
C CYS A 216 -14.65 -5.80 -2.88
N ARG A 217 -15.28 -6.90 -2.48
CA ARG A 217 -15.96 -7.83 -3.40
C ARG A 217 -17.11 -7.13 -4.12
N ALA A 218 -17.95 -6.39 -3.41
CA ALA A 218 -19.07 -5.64 -3.98
C ALA A 218 -18.59 -4.59 -5.01
N ALA A 219 -17.47 -3.90 -4.71
CA ALA A 219 -16.87 -2.89 -5.58
C ALA A 219 -15.91 -3.46 -6.64
N ARG A 220 -15.71 -4.77 -6.70
CA ARG A 220 -14.75 -5.44 -7.60
C ARG A 220 -13.31 -4.93 -7.43
N VAL A 221 -12.92 -4.58 -6.21
CA VAL A 221 -11.56 -4.20 -5.84
C VAL A 221 -10.81 -5.44 -5.40
N PRO A 222 -9.66 -5.79 -6.01
CA PRO A 222 -8.81 -6.88 -5.53
C PRO A 222 -8.42 -6.69 -4.07
N VAL A 223 -8.53 -7.75 -3.26
CA VAL A 223 -8.20 -7.71 -1.84
C VAL A 223 -7.16 -8.74 -1.47
N PHE A 224 -6.27 -8.38 -0.56
CA PHE A 224 -5.21 -9.22 -0.03
C PHE A 224 -5.33 -9.32 1.49
N VAL A 225 -5.75 -10.47 2.00
CA VAL A 225 -5.75 -10.76 3.44
C VAL A 225 -4.35 -11.25 3.82
N LYS A 226 -3.56 -10.37 4.43
CA LYS A 226 -2.15 -10.65 4.73
C LYS A 226 -1.98 -11.51 5.98
N GLN A 227 -2.67 -11.12 7.05
CA GLN A 227 -2.59 -11.79 8.35
C GLN A 227 -3.84 -11.49 9.19
N LEU A 228 -4.22 -12.44 10.04
CA LEU A 228 -5.38 -12.36 10.91
C LEU A 228 -4.97 -12.44 12.39
N ASP A 229 -5.74 -11.86 13.27
CA ASP A 229 -5.65 -12.10 14.72
C ASP A 229 -6.53 -13.30 15.05
N LEU A 230 -5.93 -14.48 15.15
CA LEU A 230 -6.63 -15.71 15.50
C LEU A 230 -6.18 -16.20 16.88
N ASN A 231 -7.12 -16.31 17.81
CA ASN A 231 -6.85 -16.79 19.18
C ASN A 231 -5.69 -16.02 19.86
N GLY A 232 -5.66 -14.70 19.69
CA GLY A 232 -4.62 -13.88 20.25
C GLY A 232 -3.24 -14.04 19.58
N LYS A 233 -3.16 -14.61 18.37
CA LYS A 233 -1.92 -14.75 17.60
C LYS A 233 -2.05 -14.12 16.22
N CYS A 234 -0.98 -13.46 15.77
CA CYS A 234 -0.89 -12.99 14.39
C CYS A 234 -0.60 -14.16 13.46
N GLU A 235 -1.65 -14.71 12.87
CA GLU A 235 -1.56 -15.83 11.92
C GLU A 235 -1.29 -15.33 10.49
N ARG A 236 -0.34 -15.93 9.81
CA ARG A 236 0.06 -15.63 8.43
C ARG A 236 -0.13 -16.80 7.47
N ASP A 237 -0.33 -17.98 8.00
CA ASP A 237 -0.59 -19.19 7.23
C ASP A 237 -2.04 -19.13 6.72
N ILE A 238 -2.20 -18.95 5.42
CA ILE A 238 -3.52 -18.82 4.78
C ILE A 238 -4.36 -20.09 4.93
N THR A 239 -3.74 -21.25 5.11
CA THR A 239 -4.47 -22.52 5.30
C THR A 239 -5.25 -22.58 6.62
N LYS A 240 -4.83 -21.76 7.59
CA LYS A 240 -5.49 -21.61 8.89
C LYS A 240 -6.55 -20.54 8.94
N PHE A 241 -6.70 -19.73 7.87
CA PHE A 241 -7.76 -18.73 7.78
C PHE A 241 -9.11 -19.40 7.56
N PRO A 242 -10.21 -18.81 8.01
CA PRO A 242 -11.55 -19.16 7.51
C PRO A 242 -11.55 -19.16 5.97
N GLU A 243 -12.25 -20.11 5.37
CA GLU A 243 -12.18 -20.34 3.93
C GLU A 243 -12.48 -19.10 3.10
N HIS A 244 -13.51 -18.33 3.49
CA HIS A 244 -13.93 -17.10 2.82
C HIS A 244 -12.93 -15.94 2.92
N LEU A 245 -11.91 -16.04 3.81
CA LEU A 245 -10.81 -15.07 3.97
C LEU A 245 -9.48 -15.55 3.37
N ARG A 246 -9.43 -16.72 2.73
CA ARG A 246 -8.24 -17.23 2.02
C ARG A 246 -8.04 -16.51 0.70
N ILE A 247 -7.85 -15.18 0.75
CA ILE A 247 -7.80 -14.30 -0.42
C ILE A 247 -6.47 -13.54 -0.41
N ARG A 248 -5.70 -13.67 -1.50
CA ARG A 248 -4.43 -12.96 -1.73
C ARG A 248 -4.33 -12.46 -3.16
N GLN A 249 -5.31 -11.68 -3.58
CA GLN A 249 -5.37 -11.11 -4.91
C GLN A 249 -4.39 -9.95 -5.08
N VAL A 250 -3.76 -9.86 -6.24
CA VAL A 250 -2.88 -8.74 -6.64
C VAL A 250 -3.31 -8.19 -8.00
N PRO A 251 -3.20 -6.85 -8.22
CA PRO A 251 -3.67 -6.22 -9.46
C PRO A 251 -2.66 -6.28 -10.61
N TRP A 252 -1.40 -6.64 -10.35
CA TRP A 252 -0.37 -6.79 -11.39
C TRP A 252 -0.29 -8.22 -11.88
N ALA A 253 -0.03 -8.39 -13.18
CA ALA A 253 0.28 -9.69 -13.74
C ALA A 253 1.61 -10.20 -13.17
N THR A 254 1.64 -11.38 -12.58
CA THR A 254 2.89 -12.10 -12.40
C THR A 254 3.34 -12.53 -13.78
N LYS A 255 4.47 -12.03 -14.26
CA LYS A 255 5.10 -12.64 -15.42
C LYS A 255 5.57 -14.01 -14.99
N GLU A 256 4.86 -15.03 -15.44
CA GLU A 256 5.44 -16.37 -15.56
C GLU A 256 6.56 -16.30 -16.59
N GLY A 257 7.72 -16.86 -16.22
CA GLY A 257 8.82 -17.22 -17.09
C GLY A 257 9.92 -16.22 -17.22
#